data_8e1d94f8cec9a33c926a18a77279407c
#
_entry.id   8e1d94f8cec9a33c926a18a77279407c
#
_cell.length_a   1.000
_cell.length_b   1.000
_cell.length_c   1.000
_cell.angle_alpha   90.00
_cell.angle_beta   90.00
_cell.angle_gamma   90.00
#
_symmetry.space_group_name_H-M   'P 1'
#
loop_
_entity.id
_entity.type
_entity.pdbx_description
1 polymer ?
#
loop_
_entity_poly.entity_id
_entity_poly.type
_entity_poly.pdbx_seq_one_letter_code
_entity_poly.pdbx_strand_id
1 'polypeptide(L)'
;VSFNRNIKLDPNRVQTRSGGRRGAAIGGGSVLAVLAVFLLSQVTGVDLSGLLSSQESASGASTSSTIDTSMCTSGQAANQYTQCRMIATAESLDAVWGEQLPAQAGTAYAEPGFILWDGQSVSTACGSATSAVGPFYCPGDSNVYLDMSFFSDMESTLGAKDTPLAEEYIVAHEFGHHIQNLLGVMGSTDRSRSGADSDSVRTELQADCYAGVWVHYAATTVDPDTGTAFLVEPTQAEIATAINAAESVGDDHIQQRSSGTVNSDTWTHGSSEQRVRWFTQGMNSGSLEQCNTFAVAGSQL
;
A
#
# COMPACT_ATOMS: atom_id res chain seq x y z
N VAL A 1 -5.66 7.37 -13.17
CA VAL A 1 -6.86 8.17 -12.90
C VAL A 1 -6.47 9.61 -12.68
N SER A 2 -7.33 10.51 -13.07
CA SER A 2 -7.13 11.93 -12.79
C SER A 2 -8.04 12.36 -11.64
N PHE A 3 -7.49 13.00 -10.64
CA PHE A 3 -8.29 13.74 -9.68
C PHE A 3 -9.01 14.90 -10.36
N ASN A 4 -10.21 15.21 -9.92
CA ASN A 4 -10.89 16.43 -10.34
C ASN A 4 -10.04 17.64 -9.95
N ARG A 5 -9.78 18.53 -10.92
CA ARG A 5 -8.85 19.66 -10.73
C ARG A 5 -9.27 20.63 -9.63
N ASN A 6 -10.58 20.69 -9.33
CA ASN A 6 -11.19 21.65 -8.43
C ASN A 6 -11.34 21.15 -6.99
N ILE A 7 -10.94 19.91 -6.67
CA ILE A 7 -10.89 19.48 -5.29
C ILE A 7 -9.84 20.30 -4.55
N LYS A 8 -10.08 20.53 -3.28
CA LYS A 8 -9.14 21.18 -2.38
C LYS A 8 -8.39 20.11 -1.56
N LEU A 9 -7.10 20.30 -1.38
CA LEU A 9 -6.26 19.39 -0.62
C LEU A 9 -5.68 20.11 0.59
N ASP A 10 -5.53 19.36 1.71
CA ASP A 10 -4.79 19.80 2.88
C ASP A 10 -3.37 19.21 2.86
N PRO A 11 -2.32 20.03 2.65
CA PRO A 11 -0.94 19.57 2.69
C PRO A 11 -0.53 18.91 4.02
N ASN A 12 -1.29 19.16 5.11
CA ASN A 12 -1.01 18.60 6.43
C ASN A 12 -1.62 17.20 6.63
N ARG A 13 -2.42 16.67 5.65
CA ARG A 13 -2.95 15.30 5.73
C ARG A 13 -1.84 14.26 5.85
N VAL A 14 -0.67 14.54 5.33
CA VAL A 14 0.52 13.70 5.44
C VAL A 14 1.58 14.34 6.32
N GLN A 15 2.39 13.49 6.95
CA GLN A 15 3.61 13.90 7.61
C GLN A 15 4.80 13.55 6.73
N THR A 16 5.77 14.47 6.60
CA THR A 16 6.99 14.18 5.84
C THR A 16 8.14 13.89 6.79
N ARG A 17 8.94 12.85 6.51
CA ARG A 17 10.13 12.52 7.28
C ARG A 17 11.31 12.36 6.34
N SER A 18 12.43 13.01 6.64
CA SER A 18 13.71 12.71 6.01
C SER A 18 14.34 11.53 6.74
N GLY A 19 14.55 10.42 6.03
CA GLY A 19 15.21 9.24 6.58
C GLY A 19 16.66 9.53 6.94
N GLY A 20 17.11 9.05 8.11
CA GLY A 20 18.51 9.15 8.51
C GLY A 20 19.41 8.35 7.55
N ARG A 21 20.37 9.02 6.91
CA ARG A 21 21.39 8.34 6.11
C ARG A 21 22.41 7.69 7.02
N ARG A 22 22.24 6.42 7.32
CA ARG A 22 23.37 5.58 7.69
C ARG A 22 23.86 4.93 6.40
N GLY A 23 25.03 5.34 5.93
CA GLY A 23 25.59 4.81 4.71
C GLY A 23 25.86 3.32 4.84
N ALA A 24 25.20 2.54 4.00
CA ALA A 24 25.63 1.23 3.61
C ALA A 24 25.39 1.10 2.11
N ALA A 25 26.49 1.08 1.34
CA ALA A 25 26.41 0.63 -0.04
C ALA A 25 26.16 -0.87 -0.01
N ILE A 26 24.93 -1.28 -0.26
CA ILE A 26 24.60 -2.69 -0.48
C ILE A 26 25.02 -3.01 -1.92
N GLY A 27 26.12 -3.71 -2.07
CA GLY A 27 26.46 -4.35 -3.34
C GLY A 27 25.38 -5.38 -3.66
N GLY A 28 24.72 -5.21 -4.82
CA GLY A 28 23.96 -6.16 -5.65
C GLY A 28 23.29 -7.39 -5.02
N GLY A 29 22.77 -7.32 -3.81
CA GLY A 29 21.93 -8.35 -3.21
C GLY A 29 20.47 -7.98 -3.36
N SER A 30 19.67 -8.83 -4.01
CA SER A 30 18.36 -8.52 -4.53
C SER A 30 17.43 -7.83 -3.50
N VAL A 31 16.88 -6.69 -3.85
CA VAL A 31 15.79 -5.96 -3.18
C VAL A 31 14.64 -6.91 -2.79
N LEU A 32 14.40 -7.94 -3.60
CA LEU A 32 13.40 -8.99 -3.37
C LEU A 32 13.67 -9.85 -2.12
N ALA A 33 14.95 -10.08 -1.77
CA ALA A 33 15.29 -10.83 -0.55
C ALA A 33 15.01 -10.00 0.72
N VAL A 34 15.15 -8.68 0.63
CA VAL A 34 14.89 -7.77 1.76
C VAL A 34 13.37 -7.60 1.95
N LEU A 35 12.61 -7.48 0.87
CA LEU A 35 11.13 -7.52 0.91
C LEU A 35 10.62 -8.79 1.58
N ALA A 36 11.15 -9.96 1.20
CA ALA A 36 10.77 -11.23 1.80
C ALA A 36 11.11 -11.30 3.30
N VAL A 37 12.27 -10.79 3.72
CA VAL A 37 12.71 -10.79 5.13
C VAL A 37 11.88 -9.85 5.99
N PHE A 38 11.53 -8.67 5.49
CA PHE A 38 10.70 -7.72 6.24
C PHE A 38 9.25 -8.20 6.38
N LEU A 39 8.68 -8.72 5.32
CA LEU A 39 7.33 -9.29 5.35
C LEU A 39 7.26 -10.52 6.29
N LEU A 40 8.33 -11.33 6.34
CA LEU A 40 8.47 -12.38 7.35
C LEU A 40 8.53 -11.82 8.77
N SER A 41 9.18 -10.68 9.01
CA SER A 41 9.23 -10.08 10.35
C SER A 41 7.86 -9.54 10.81
N GLN A 42 7.06 -9.00 9.90
CA GLN A 42 5.69 -8.56 10.17
C GLN A 42 4.76 -9.75 10.49
N VAL A 43 4.98 -10.88 9.82
CA VAL A 43 4.16 -12.10 9.98
C VAL A 43 4.57 -12.90 11.22
N THR A 44 5.86 -12.99 11.55
CA THR A 44 6.36 -13.83 12.64
C THR A 44 6.56 -13.10 13.96
N GLY A 45 6.51 -11.76 13.96
CA GLY A 45 6.84 -10.95 15.14
C GLY A 45 8.31 -11.07 15.58
N VAL A 46 9.17 -11.72 14.78
CA VAL A 46 10.59 -11.88 15.06
C VAL A 46 11.36 -10.73 14.42
N ASP A 47 12.07 -9.94 15.21
CA ASP A 47 12.93 -8.88 14.73
C ASP A 47 14.16 -9.45 14.02
N LEU A 48 14.08 -9.51 12.68
CA LEU A 48 15.17 -9.96 11.81
C LEU A 48 16.09 -8.82 11.34
N SER A 49 15.86 -7.59 11.85
CA SER A 49 16.68 -6.40 11.50
C SER A 49 18.16 -6.57 11.84
N GLY A 50 18.48 -7.44 12.80
CA GLY A 50 19.85 -7.80 13.17
C GLY A 50 20.64 -8.54 12.07
N LEU A 51 19.98 -9.19 11.13
CA LEU A 51 20.64 -9.86 9.99
C LEU A 51 21.11 -8.87 8.91
N LEU A 52 20.52 -7.67 8.86
CA LEU A 52 20.83 -6.62 7.87
C LEU A 52 21.87 -5.60 8.37
N SER A 53 22.25 -5.63 9.65
CA SER A 53 23.08 -4.58 10.30
C SER A 53 24.60 -4.81 10.25
N SER A 54 25.10 -5.81 9.54
CA SER A 54 26.53 -6.14 9.51
C SER A 54 27.22 -5.61 8.24
N GLN A 55 27.35 -4.29 8.08
CA GLN A 55 28.47 -3.72 7.29
C GLN A 55 28.63 -2.22 7.51
N GLU A 56 29.88 -1.81 7.80
CA GLU A 56 30.30 -0.47 8.24
C GLU A 56 30.55 0.54 7.11
N SER A 57 30.21 1.73 7.43
CA SER A 57 30.61 3.13 7.15
C SER A 57 31.50 3.55 5.99
N ALA A 58 31.01 4.53 5.21
CA ALA A 58 31.81 5.59 4.59
C ALA A 58 31.02 6.92 4.54
N SER A 59 31.68 8.01 4.96
CA SER A 59 31.08 9.34 5.12
C SER A 59 31.01 10.12 3.82
N GLY A 60 29.86 10.67 3.49
CA GLY A 60 29.65 11.67 2.45
C GLY A 60 28.53 12.64 2.87
N ALA A 61 28.80 13.93 2.86
CA ALA A 61 27.82 14.96 3.16
C ALA A 61 26.70 14.96 2.12
N SER A 62 25.46 14.92 2.57
CA SER A 62 24.27 14.84 1.73
C SER A 62 23.27 15.90 2.11
N THR A 63 22.83 16.67 1.13
CA THR A 63 21.65 17.53 1.22
C THR A 63 20.42 16.65 1.49
N SER A 64 19.78 16.87 2.63
CA SER A 64 18.45 16.32 2.92
C SER A 64 17.47 16.92 1.92
N SER A 65 16.93 16.11 1.01
CA SER A 65 15.77 16.53 0.25
C SER A 65 14.58 16.43 1.20
N THR A 66 13.92 17.54 1.47
CA THR A 66 12.63 17.54 2.17
C THR A 66 11.53 17.39 1.13
N ILE A 67 10.64 16.43 1.33
CA ILE A 67 9.43 16.30 0.51
C ILE A 67 8.60 17.56 0.74
N ASP A 68 8.50 18.41 -0.28
CA ASP A 68 7.73 19.65 -0.20
C ASP A 68 6.28 19.39 -0.60
N THR A 69 5.37 19.50 0.36
CA THR A 69 3.92 19.36 0.17
C THR A 69 3.19 20.70 0.12
N SER A 70 3.87 21.81 0.31
CA SER A 70 3.25 23.15 0.40
C SER A 70 2.44 23.55 -0.85
N MET A 71 2.81 23.00 -2.00
CA MET A 71 2.11 23.23 -3.28
C MET A 71 0.86 22.33 -3.47
N CYS A 72 0.68 21.32 -2.62
CA CYS A 72 -0.36 20.30 -2.76
C CYS A 72 -1.71 20.79 -2.22
N THR A 73 -2.29 21.77 -2.89
CA THR A 73 -3.53 22.43 -2.43
C THR A 73 -4.73 22.19 -3.33
N SER A 74 -4.58 21.40 -4.42
CA SER A 74 -5.64 21.18 -5.40
C SER A 74 -5.46 19.85 -6.16
N GLY A 75 -6.55 19.36 -6.74
CA GLY A 75 -6.49 18.18 -7.61
C GLY A 75 -5.64 18.40 -8.87
N GLN A 76 -5.45 19.66 -9.31
CA GLN A 76 -4.50 19.94 -10.38
C GLN A 76 -3.07 19.60 -9.94
N ALA A 77 -2.68 19.93 -8.71
CA ALA A 77 -1.37 19.56 -8.16
C ALA A 77 -1.23 18.03 -8.03
N ALA A 78 -2.29 17.33 -7.59
CA ALA A 78 -2.30 15.87 -7.52
C ALA A 78 -2.05 15.20 -8.87
N ASN A 79 -2.57 15.78 -9.95
CA ASN A 79 -2.35 15.26 -11.30
C ASN A 79 -0.94 15.51 -11.85
N GLN A 80 -0.16 16.37 -11.20
CA GLN A 80 1.17 16.77 -11.66
C GLN A 80 2.32 16.20 -10.82
N TYR A 81 2.09 16.04 -9.51
CA TYR A 81 3.13 15.69 -8.54
C TYR A 81 2.71 14.49 -7.72
N THR A 82 3.57 13.47 -7.65
CA THR A 82 3.29 12.22 -6.92
C THR A 82 3.01 12.46 -5.44
N GLN A 83 3.77 13.33 -4.75
CA GLN A 83 3.48 13.64 -3.34
C GLN A 83 2.10 14.28 -3.13
N CYS A 84 1.63 15.10 -4.08
CA CYS A 84 0.29 15.67 -4.02
C CYS A 84 -0.79 14.65 -4.36
N ARG A 85 -0.47 13.69 -5.24
CA ARG A 85 -1.34 12.54 -5.54
C ARG A 85 -1.53 11.68 -4.31
N MET A 86 -0.49 11.42 -3.53
CA MET A 86 -0.60 10.68 -2.27
C MET A 86 -1.53 11.37 -1.27
N ILE A 87 -1.44 12.69 -1.15
CA ILE A 87 -2.37 13.48 -0.31
C ILE A 87 -3.81 13.33 -0.80
N ALA A 88 -4.05 13.54 -2.10
CA ALA A 88 -5.39 13.44 -2.69
C ALA A 88 -5.97 12.01 -2.56
N THR A 89 -5.14 10.99 -2.69
CA THR A 89 -5.54 9.59 -2.49
C THR A 89 -5.95 9.35 -1.04
N ALA A 90 -5.17 9.84 -0.08
CA ALA A 90 -5.49 9.70 1.34
C ALA A 90 -6.82 10.40 1.68
N GLU A 91 -7.03 11.64 1.25
CA GLU A 91 -8.27 12.37 1.50
C GLU A 91 -9.49 11.71 0.83
N SER A 92 -9.32 11.18 -0.38
CA SER A 92 -10.36 10.39 -1.05
C SER A 92 -10.68 9.11 -0.29
N LEU A 93 -9.67 8.40 0.23
CA LEU A 93 -9.83 7.21 1.05
C LEU A 93 -10.54 7.53 2.37
N ASP A 94 -10.17 8.63 3.03
CA ASP A 94 -10.80 9.08 4.28
C ASP A 94 -12.29 9.39 4.06
N ALA A 95 -12.62 10.08 2.98
CA ALA A 95 -14.00 10.39 2.65
C ALA A 95 -14.82 9.12 2.34
N VAL A 96 -14.28 8.22 1.50
CA VAL A 96 -14.95 6.96 1.18
C VAL A 96 -15.14 6.11 2.43
N TRP A 97 -14.10 5.89 3.22
CA TRP A 97 -14.17 5.03 4.40
C TRP A 97 -14.94 5.67 5.56
N GLY A 98 -14.92 7.01 5.66
CA GLY A 98 -15.77 7.77 6.58
C GLY A 98 -17.26 7.52 6.37
N GLU A 99 -17.68 7.28 5.12
CA GLU A 99 -19.05 6.94 4.76
C GLU A 99 -19.32 5.43 4.80
N GLN A 100 -18.45 4.64 4.17
CA GLN A 100 -18.72 3.23 3.90
C GLN A 100 -18.53 2.33 5.12
N LEU A 101 -17.52 2.58 5.97
CA LEU A 101 -17.26 1.74 7.13
C LEU A 101 -18.39 1.76 8.16
N PRO A 102 -18.93 2.93 8.56
CA PRO A 102 -20.10 2.98 9.42
C PRO A 102 -21.36 2.41 8.76
N ALA A 103 -21.57 2.68 7.47
CA ALA A 103 -22.77 2.25 6.75
C ALA A 103 -22.82 0.72 6.57
N GLN A 104 -21.70 0.08 6.26
CA GLN A 104 -21.66 -1.34 5.92
C GLN A 104 -21.25 -2.26 7.08
N ALA A 105 -20.46 -1.76 8.05
CA ALA A 105 -19.96 -2.57 9.16
C ALA A 105 -20.38 -2.04 10.54
N GLY A 106 -21.02 -0.87 10.63
CA GLY A 106 -21.40 -0.26 11.92
C GLY A 106 -20.19 0.19 12.76
N THR A 107 -18.99 0.24 12.17
CA THR A 107 -17.73 0.61 12.81
C THR A 107 -17.38 2.04 12.47
N ALA A 108 -17.08 2.87 13.47
CA ALA A 108 -16.62 4.23 13.21
C ALA A 108 -15.27 4.23 12.50
N TYR A 109 -15.11 5.05 11.47
CA TYR A 109 -13.83 5.28 10.83
C TYR A 109 -12.98 6.24 11.66
N ALA A 110 -11.71 5.93 11.77
CA ALA A 110 -10.68 6.81 12.30
C ALA A 110 -9.54 6.86 11.27
N GLU A 111 -9.08 8.04 10.93
CA GLU A 111 -8.03 8.22 9.93
C GLU A 111 -6.70 7.62 10.39
N PRO A 112 -5.98 6.85 9.55
CA PRO A 112 -4.60 6.48 9.84
C PRO A 112 -3.68 7.67 9.70
N GLY A 113 -2.56 7.70 10.41
CA GLY A 113 -1.47 8.59 10.05
C GLY A 113 -0.91 8.18 8.68
N PHE A 114 -0.45 9.15 7.88
CA PHE A 114 0.22 8.86 6.62
C PHE A 114 1.57 9.55 6.56
N ILE A 115 2.63 8.76 6.51
CA ILE A 115 4.02 9.19 6.57
C ILE A 115 4.66 9.02 5.20
N LEU A 116 4.93 10.13 4.52
CA LEU A 116 5.78 10.16 3.33
C LEU A 116 7.23 10.34 3.79
N TRP A 117 8.12 9.50 3.35
CA TRP A 117 9.52 9.61 3.71
C TRP A 117 10.44 9.46 2.50
N ASP A 118 11.62 10.04 2.59
CA ASP A 118 12.71 9.78 1.67
C ASP A 118 13.98 9.43 2.48
N GLY A 119 14.79 8.55 1.94
CA GLY A 119 16.03 8.15 2.57
C GLY A 119 16.11 6.66 2.85
N GLN A 120 17.15 6.23 3.61
CA GLN A 120 17.48 4.81 3.72
C GLN A 120 16.63 4.05 4.73
N SER A 121 16.08 4.72 5.73
CA SER A 121 15.29 4.05 6.75
C SER A 121 14.34 4.99 7.49
N VAL A 122 13.23 4.44 7.95
CA VAL A 122 12.26 5.09 8.84
C VAL A 122 12.02 4.21 10.07
N SER A 123 11.88 4.84 11.25
CA SER A 123 11.53 4.14 12.49
C SER A 123 10.03 4.21 12.73
N THR A 124 9.42 3.08 13.09
CA THR A 124 7.99 2.91 13.35
C THR A 124 7.77 2.13 14.65
N ALA A 125 6.53 2.02 15.13
CA ALA A 125 6.20 1.15 16.25
C ALA A 125 6.32 -0.35 15.89
N CYS A 126 6.35 -0.69 14.59
CA CYS A 126 6.55 -2.06 14.10
C CYS A 126 8.04 -2.40 13.84
N GLY A 127 8.96 -1.50 14.16
CA GLY A 127 10.40 -1.65 13.90
C GLY A 127 10.94 -0.62 12.91
N SER A 128 12.17 -0.82 12.46
CA SER A 128 12.79 0.03 11.43
C SER A 128 12.57 -0.57 10.06
N ALA A 129 12.08 0.25 9.12
CA ALA A 129 11.91 -0.10 7.72
C ALA A 129 12.93 0.62 6.84
N THR A 130 13.32 0.00 5.73
CA THR A 130 14.17 0.59 4.69
C THR A 130 13.36 0.75 3.40
N SER A 131 13.87 1.51 2.43
CA SER A 131 13.24 1.68 1.10
C SER A 131 12.95 0.35 0.38
N ALA A 132 13.69 -0.69 0.72
CA ALA A 132 13.47 -2.03 0.14
C ALA A 132 12.19 -2.73 0.61
N VAL A 133 11.54 -2.21 1.65
CA VAL A 133 10.28 -2.78 2.19
C VAL A 133 9.08 -2.46 1.31
N GLY A 134 9.12 -1.33 0.58
CA GLY A 134 7.96 -0.78 -0.08
C GLY A 134 7.01 -0.05 0.88
N PRO A 135 5.83 0.34 0.42
CA PRO A 135 4.76 0.87 1.27
C PRO A 135 4.28 -0.18 2.28
N PHE A 136 3.84 0.26 3.45
CA PHE A 136 3.27 -0.65 4.45
C PHE A 136 2.42 0.08 5.48
N TYR A 137 1.46 -0.65 6.06
CA TYR A 137 0.70 -0.22 7.23
C TYR A 137 1.31 -0.82 8.52
N CYS A 138 1.50 0.00 9.54
CA CYS A 138 1.94 -0.46 10.86
C CYS A 138 0.77 -0.42 11.86
N PRO A 139 0.24 -1.57 12.30
CA PRO A 139 -0.86 -1.59 13.28
C PRO A 139 -0.45 -1.08 14.67
N GLY A 140 0.85 -1.10 14.99
CA GLY A 140 1.35 -0.66 16.30
C GLY A 140 1.22 0.84 16.54
N ASP A 141 1.19 1.66 15.48
CA ASP A 141 0.99 3.11 15.56
C ASP A 141 -0.12 3.62 14.64
N SER A 142 -0.83 2.70 13.97
CA SER A 142 -1.92 3.01 13.04
C SER A 142 -1.51 3.98 11.90
N ASN A 143 -0.28 3.85 11.41
CA ASN A 143 0.24 4.69 10.33
C ASN A 143 0.48 3.87 9.06
N VAL A 144 0.23 4.50 7.92
CA VAL A 144 0.71 4.08 6.61
C VAL A 144 2.05 4.76 6.35
N TYR A 145 3.01 4.02 5.85
CA TYR A 145 4.35 4.50 5.52
C TYR A 145 4.64 4.29 4.04
N LEU A 146 5.12 5.33 3.36
CA LEU A 146 5.45 5.29 1.95
C LEU A 146 6.79 5.96 1.68
N ASP A 147 7.76 5.21 1.16
CA ASP A 147 8.98 5.75 0.59
C ASP A 147 8.67 6.33 -0.80
N MET A 148 8.96 7.61 -1.00
CA MET A 148 8.70 8.29 -2.26
C MET A 148 9.55 7.77 -3.43
N SER A 149 10.67 7.08 -3.16
CA SER A 149 11.47 6.43 -4.20
C SER A 149 10.83 5.15 -4.74
N PHE A 150 9.89 4.56 -4.00
CA PHE A 150 9.28 3.26 -4.36
C PHE A 150 8.68 3.26 -5.77
N PHE A 151 7.93 4.29 -6.14
CA PHE A 151 7.26 4.33 -7.43
C PHE A 151 8.25 4.39 -8.60
N SER A 152 9.37 5.11 -8.45
CA SER A 152 10.43 5.12 -9.48
C SER A 152 11.10 3.76 -9.66
N ASP A 153 11.11 2.94 -8.60
CA ASP A 153 11.74 1.63 -8.60
C ASP A 153 10.77 0.49 -8.96
N MET A 154 9.45 0.74 -8.89
CA MET A 154 8.40 -0.25 -9.10
C MET A 154 8.47 -0.90 -10.48
N GLU A 155 8.67 -0.13 -11.54
CA GLU A 155 8.76 -0.65 -12.91
C GLU A 155 10.01 -1.53 -13.09
N SER A 156 11.15 -1.09 -12.59
CA SER A 156 12.41 -1.84 -12.72
C SER A 156 12.44 -3.10 -11.86
N THR A 157 11.85 -3.04 -10.66
CA THR A 157 11.89 -4.11 -9.66
C THR A 157 10.77 -5.13 -9.84
N LEU A 158 9.54 -4.65 -10.02
CA LEU A 158 8.34 -5.50 -10.07
C LEU A 158 7.80 -5.68 -11.50
N GLY A 159 8.21 -4.82 -12.45
CA GLY A 159 7.68 -4.80 -13.82
C GLY A 159 6.28 -4.20 -13.93
N ALA A 160 5.80 -3.56 -12.87
CA ALA A 160 4.55 -2.81 -12.87
C ALA A 160 4.74 -1.46 -13.55
N LYS A 161 3.77 -1.03 -14.36
CA LYS A 161 3.79 0.31 -14.92
C LYS A 161 3.53 1.34 -13.84
N ASP A 162 4.41 2.33 -13.75
CA ASP A 162 4.20 3.50 -12.91
C ASP A 162 3.13 4.40 -13.56
N THR A 163 1.93 4.34 -13.04
CA THR A 163 0.77 5.12 -13.51
C THR A 163 -0.04 5.61 -12.33
N PRO A 164 -0.78 6.73 -12.47
CA PRO A 164 -1.53 7.30 -11.36
C PRO A 164 -2.41 6.29 -10.60
N LEU A 165 -3.24 5.51 -11.29
CA LEU A 165 -4.11 4.55 -10.59
C LEU A 165 -3.34 3.36 -9.97
N ALA A 166 -2.18 2.99 -10.53
CA ALA A 166 -1.32 1.97 -9.92
C ALA A 166 -0.72 2.48 -8.59
N GLU A 167 -0.24 3.72 -8.54
CA GLU A 167 0.23 4.36 -7.31
C GLU A 167 -0.91 4.46 -6.27
N GLU A 168 -2.09 4.92 -6.72
CA GLU A 168 -3.28 5.08 -5.88
C GLU A 168 -3.78 3.75 -5.32
N TYR A 169 -3.76 2.66 -6.12
CA TYR A 169 -4.10 1.31 -5.68
C TYR A 169 -3.20 0.84 -4.53
N ILE A 170 -1.89 1.07 -4.63
CA ILE A 170 -0.94 0.67 -3.60
C ILE A 170 -1.26 1.36 -2.27
N VAL A 171 -1.52 2.66 -2.29
CA VAL A 171 -1.94 3.39 -1.09
C VAL A 171 -3.27 2.87 -0.55
N ALA A 172 -4.24 2.61 -1.44
CA ALA A 172 -5.54 2.08 -1.06
C ALA A 172 -5.46 0.69 -0.43
N HIS A 173 -4.50 -0.15 -0.85
CA HIS A 173 -4.20 -1.44 -0.25
C HIS A 173 -3.72 -1.28 1.21
N GLU A 174 -2.78 -0.35 1.47
CA GLU A 174 -2.29 -0.08 2.83
C GLU A 174 -3.40 0.48 3.74
N PHE A 175 -4.28 1.32 3.20
CA PHE A 175 -5.49 1.73 3.90
C PHE A 175 -6.44 0.54 4.14
N GLY A 176 -6.49 -0.42 3.23
CA GLY A 176 -7.21 -1.68 3.42
C GLY A 176 -6.76 -2.42 4.69
N HIS A 177 -5.46 -2.47 4.95
CA HIS A 177 -4.93 -3.02 6.22
C HIS A 177 -5.36 -2.18 7.43
N HIS A 178 -5.45 -0.88 7.30
CA HIS A 178 -6.00 -0.05 8.37
C HIS A 178 -7.48 -0.37 8.64
N ILE A 179 -8.29 -0.54 7.62
CA ILE A 179 -9.69 -0.97 7.76
C ILE A 179 -9.79 -2.33 8.46
N GLN A 180 -8.93 -3.28 8.09
CA GLN A 180 -8.84 -4.58 8.77
C GLN A 180 -8.51 -4.43 10.26
N ASN A 181 -7.62 -3.52 10.61
CA ASN A 181 -7.28 -3.22 12.00
C ASN A 181 -8.48 -2.65 12.76
N LEU A 182 -9.22 -1.70 12.18
CA LEU A 182 -10.44 -1.13 12.77
C LEU A 182 -11.54 -2.18 12.96
N LEU A 183 -11.64 -3.15 12.05
CA LEU A 183 -12.58 -4.27 12.12
C LEU A 183 -12.11 -5.41 13.04
N GLY A 184 -10.88 -5.34 13.61
CA GLY A 184 -10.31 -6.36 14.49
C GLY A 184 -9.82 -7.61 13.77
N VAL A 185 -9.79 -7.63 12.45
CA VAL A 185 -9.31 -8.77 11.64
C VAL A 185 -7.85 -9.07 11.94
N MET A 186 -6.98 -8.04 11.98
CA MET A 186 -5.55 -8.21 12.22
C MET A 186 -5.21 -8.83 13.59
N GLY A 187 -6.05 -8.63 14.58
CA GLY A 187 -5.89 -9.21 15.92
C GLY A 187 -6.45 -10.62 16.08
N SER A 188 -7.25 -11.11 15.14
CA SER A 188 -7.95 -12.41 15.19
C SER A 188 -7.39 -13.46 14.23
N THR A 189 -6.39 -13.13 13.41
CA THR A 189 -5.82 -13.99 12.37
C THR A 189 -4.43 -14.49 12.74
N ASP A 190 -4.11 -15.75 12.39
CA ASP A 190 -2.77 -16.33 12.54
C ASP A 190 -1.91 -16.09 11.30
N ARG A 191 -1.28 -14.93 11.25
CA ARG A 191 -0.39 -14.54 10.14
C ARG A 191 1.03 -15.12 10.23
N SER A 192 1.29 -16.02 11.18
CA SER A 192 2.60 -16.69 11.30
C SER A 192 2.80 -17.81 10.28
N ARG A 193 1.73 -18.21 9.57
CA ARG A 193 1.74 -19.30 8.59
C ARG A 193 1.76 -18.77 7.17
N SER A 194 2.50 -19.45 6.29
CA SER A 194 2.52 -19.23 4.84
C SER A 194 1.71 -20.30 4.11
N GLY A 195 1.47 -20.09 2.83
CA GLY A 195 0.74 -21.00 1.95
C GLY A 195 -0.41 -20.29 1.23
N ALA A 196 -0.80 -20.80 0.09
CA ALA A 196 -1.75 -20.18 -0.84
C ALA A 196 -3.15 -19.89 -0.24
N ASP A 197 -3.51 -20.51 0.86
CA ASP A 197 -4.77 -20.32 1.59
C ASP A 197 -4.59 -19.94 3.07
N SER A 198 -3.36 -19.52 3.43
CA SER A 198 -3.04 -19.08 4.80
C SER A 198 -3.79 -17.80 5.21
N ASP A 199 -3.87 -17.55 6.52
CA ASP A 199 -4.44 -16.30 7.02
C ASP A 199 -3.67 -15.07 6.55
N SER A 200 -2.35 -15.18 6.33
CA SER A 200 -1.56 -14.12 5.70
C SER A 200 -2.10 -13.79 4.33
N VAL A 201 -2.21 -14.78 3.44
CA VAL A 201 -2.76 -14.58 2.08
C VAL A 201 -4.18 -14.03 2.14
N ARG A 202 -5.05 -14.56 3.00
CA ARG A 202 -6.43 -14.05 3.17
C ARG A 202 -6.47 -12.57 3.60
N THR A 203 -5.56 -12.17 4.47
CA THR A 203 -5.45 -10.77 4.92
C THR A 203 -5.06 -9.86 3.75
N GLU A 204 -4.08 -10.25 2.94
CA GLU A 204 -3.64 -9.49 1.76
C GLU A 204 -4.74 -9.37 0.69
N LEU A 205 -5.39 -10.48 0.37
CA LEU A 205 -6.47 -10.49 -0.62
C LEU A 205 -7.68 -9.65 -0.17
N GLN A 206 -7.95 -9.59 1.13
CA GLN A 206 -8.99 -8.74 1.67
C GLN A 206 -8.60 -7.25 1.55
N ALA A 207 -7.33 -6.90 1.77
CA ALA A 207 -6.83 -5.54 1.56
C ALA A 207 -6.94 -5.12 0.08
N ASP A 208 -6.64 -6.03 -0.87
CA ASP A 208 -6.88 -5.80 -2.30
C ASP A 208 -8.37 -5.55 -2.60
N CYS A 209 -9.25 -6.33 -1.99
CA CYS A 209 -10.69 -6.15 -2.16
C CYS A 209 -11.14 -4.78 -1.62
N TYR A 210 -10.64 -4.34 -0.49
CA TYR A 210 -10.93 -3.02 0.07
C TYR A 210 -10.37 -1.89 -0.81
N ALA A 211 -9.21 -2.06 -1.43
CA ALA A 211 -8.72 -1.14 -2.45
C ALA A 211 -9.68 -1.05 -3.64
N GLY A 212 -10.25 -2.19 -4.07
CA GLY A 212 -11.30 -2.23 -5.07
C GLY A 212 -12.58 -1.50 -4.64
N VAL A 213 -13.02 -1.68 -3.40
CA VAL A 213 -14.18 -0.95 -2.83
C VAL A 213 -13.94 0.56 -2.89
N TRP A 214 -12.74 1.04 -2.55
CA TRP A 214 -12.41 2.44 -2.72
C TRP A 214 -12.57 2.93 -4.17
N VAL A 215 -12.03 2.19 -5.15
CA VAL A 215 -12.19 2.55 -6.58
C VAL A 215 -13.65 2.66 -6.98
N HIS A 216 -14.51 1.76 -6.45
CA HIS A 216 -15.95 1.77 -6.71
C HIS A 216 -16.61 3.10 -6.33
N TYR A 217 -16.22 3.67 -5.21
CA TYR A 217 -16.86 4.89 -4.66
C TYR A 217 -16.14 6.19 -4.98
N ALA A 218 -14.84 6.16 -5.26
CA ALA A 218 -13.99 7.35 -5.35
C ALA A 218 -14.43 8.38 -6.41
N ALA A 219 -15.08 7.94 -7.49
CA ALA A 219 -15.61 8.83 -8.52
C ALA A 219 -16.98 9.43 -8.16
N THR A 220 -17.64 8.97 -7.09
CA THR A 220 -18.94 9.45 -6.64
C THR A 220 -18.88 10.13 -5.26
N THR A 221 -17.90 9.81 -4.44
CA THR A 221 -17.64 10.45 -3.15
C THR A 221 -17.06 11.86 -3.39
N VAL A 222 -17.63 12.85 -2.74
CA VAL A 222 -17.26 14.25 -2.95
C VAL A 222 -16.31 14.77 -1.88
N ASP A 223 -15.41 15.64 -2.28
CA ASP A 223 -14.65 16.49 -1.38
C ASP A 223 -15.64 17.39 -0.60
N PRO A 224 -15.67 17.34 0.74
CA PRO A 224 -16.61 18.07 1.55
C PRO A 224 -16.43 19.59 1.47
N ASP A 225 -15.25 20.08 1.14
CA ASP A 225 -14.93 21.50 1.03
C ASP A 225 -15.48 22.12 -0.27
N THR A 226 -15.51 21.34 -1.35
CA THR A 226 -15.86 21.85 -2.68
C THR A 226 -17.14 21.24 -3.25
N GLY A 227 -17.62 20.12 -2.72
CA GLY A 227 -18.74 19.35 -3.28
C GLY A 227 -18.43 18.70 -4.63
N THR A 228 -17.16 18.64 -5.00
CA THR A 228 -16.69 18.03 -6.26
C THR A 228 -16.25 16.60 -5.97
N ALA A 229 -16.63 15.63 -6.81
CA ALA A 229 -16.13 14.26 -6.68
C ALA A 229 -14.60 14.22 -6.71
N PHE A 230 -13.99 13.37 -5.88
CA PHE A 230 -12.52 13.30 -5.82
C PHE A 230 -11.91 12.88 -7.15
N LEU A 231 -12.37 11.79 -7.73
CA LEU A 231 -11.83 11.25 -8.97
C LEU A 231 -12.78 11.51 -10.15
N VAL A 232 -12.18 11.61 -11.33
CA VAL A 232 -12.89 11.40 -12.59
C VAL A 232 -13.08 9.89 -12.74
N GLU A 233 -14.22 9.46 -13.32
CA GLU A 233 -14.50 8.03 -13.57
C GLU A 233 -13.30 7.36 -14.25
N PRO A 234 -12.72 6.29 -13.66
CA PRO A 234 -11.58 5.60 -14.25
C PRO A 234 -11.93 4.96 -15.57
N THR A 235 -11.10 5.15 -16.57
CA THR A 235 -11.20 4.43 -17.84
C THR A 235 -10.80 2.97 -17.69
N GLN A 236 -11.28 2.10 -18.59
CA GLN A 236 -10.87 0.68 -18.61
C GLN A 236 -9.35 0.51 -18.75
N ALA A 237 -8.69 1.42 -19.46
CA ALA A 237 -7.23 1.39 -19.61
C ALA A 237 -6.52 1.71 -18.28
N GLU A 238 -7.03 2.66 -17.50
CA GLU A 238 -6.50 2.98 -16.17
C GLU A 238 -6.77 1.86 -15.16
N ILE A 239 -7.96 1.28 -15.16
CA ILE A 239 -8.28 0.10 -14.35
C ILE A 239 -7.31 -1.05 -14.66
N ALA A 240 -6.99 -1.28 -15.94
CA ALA A 240 -6.02 -2.28 -16.34
C ALA A 240 -4.61 -2.02 -15.76
N THR A 241 -4.24 -0.75 -15.50
CA THR A 241 -2.94 -0.46 -14.85
C THR A 241 -2.93 -0.79 -13.36
N ALA A 242 -4.03 -0.58 -12.64
CA ALA A 242 -4.16 -1.00 -11.24
C ALA A 242 -4.16 -2.54 -11.14
N ILE A 243 -4.85 -3.21 -12.04
CA ILE A 243 -4.82 -4.68 -12.15
C ILE A 243 -3.39 -5.17 -12.38
N ASN A 244 -2.64 -4.54 -13.30
CA ASN A 244 -1.24 -4.90 -13.54
C ASN A 244 -0.34 -4.65 -12.31
N ALA A 245 -0.60 -3.61 -11.53
CA ALA A 245 0.10 -3.40 -10.27
C ALA A 245 -0.22 -4.53 -9.27
N ALA A 246 -1.48 -4.92 -9.13
CA ALA A 246 -1.88 -6.06 -8.29
C ALA A 246 -1.22 -7.38 -8.73
N GLU A 247 -1.16 -7.66 -10.03
CA GLU A 247 -0.46 -8.82 -10.59
C GLU A 247 1.02 -8.83 -10.23
N SER A 248 1.68 -7.68 -10.36
CA SER A 248 3.13 -7.58 -10.23
C SER A 248 3.64 -7.81 -8.80
N VAL A 249 2.78 -7.64 -7.81
CA VAL A 249 3.09 -7.88 -6.38
C VAL A 249 2.60 -9.24 -5.87
N GLY A 250 2.10 -10.11 -6.75
CA GLY A 250 1.78 -11.50 -6.42
C GLY A 250 3.04 -12.33 -6.16
N ASP A 251 2.96 -13.24 -5.17
CA ASP A 251 4.09 -14.09 -4.78
C ASP A 251 4.63 -14.95 -5.93
N ASP A 252 3.75 -15.44 -6.81
CA ASP A 252 4.12 -16.19 -8.00
C ASP A 252 4.95 -15.36 -8.98
N HIS A 253 4.54 -14.11 -9.23
CA HIS A 253 5.27 -13.19 -10.09
C HIS A 253 6.63 -12.83 -9.50
N ILE A 254 6.68 -12.48 -8.21
CA ILE A 254 7.91 -12.14 -7.51
C ILE A 254 8.88 -13.33 -7.49
N GLN A 255 8.41 -14.54 -7.19
CA GLN A 255 9.21 -15.75 -7.17
C GLN A 255 9.74 -16.12 -8.56
N GLN A 256 8.90 -16.03 -9.60
CA GLN A 256 9.31 -16.29 -10.98
C GLN A 256 10.42 -15.35 -11.43
N ARG A 257 10.33 -14.06 -11.08
CA ARG A 257 11.35 -13.04 -11.42
C ARG A 257 12.65 -13.20 -10.63
N SER A 258 12.56 -13.60 -9.36
CA SER A 258 13.73 -13.67 -8.47
C SER A 258 14.49 -14.98 -8.55
N SER A 259 13.78 -16.12 -8.66
CA SER A 259 14.38 -17.47 -8.58
C SER A 259 14.07 -18.36 -9.78
N GLY A 260 13.15 -17.97 -10.65
CA GLY A 260 12.70 -18.78 -11.78
C GLY A 260 11.83 -19.98 -11.38
N THR A 261 11.48 -20.12 -10.09
CA THR A 261 10.66 -21.23 -9.57
C THR A 261 9.57 -20.70 -8.64
N VAL A 262 8.36 -21.24 -8.78
CA VAL A 262 7.20 -20.86 -7.95
C VAL A 262 6.92 -21.97 -6.93
N ASN A 263 6.77 -21.58 -5.66
CA ASN A 263 6.41 -22.48 -4.55
C ASN A 263 5.30 -21.84 -3.70
N SER A 264 4.08 -22.32 -3.88
CA SER A 264 2.89 -21.79 -3.18
C SER A 264 2.89 -22.02 -1.67
N ASP A 265 3.69 -22.96 -1.14
CA ASP A 265 3.76 -23.23 0.29
C ASP A 265 4.45 -22.10 1.08
N THR A 266 5.15 -21.22 0.37
CA THR A 266 5.86 -20.07 0.95
C THR A 266 5.17 -18.75 0.73
N TRP A 267 3.97 -18.74 0.13
CA TRP A 267 3.25 -17.51 -0.16
C TRP A 267 2.74 -16.83 1.10
N THR A 268 2.82 -15.52 1.10
CA THR A 268 2.34 -14.63 2.16
C THR A 268 1.37 -13.56 1.64
N HIS A 269 1.40 -13.27 0.32
CA HIS A 269 0.56 -12.25 -0.33
C HIS A 269 -0.46 -12.85 -1.31
N GLY A 270 -0.31 -14.11 -1.68
CA GLY A 270 -1.15 -14.77 -2.66
C GLY A 270 -0.63 -14.64 -4.10
N SER A 271 -1.26 -15.38 -5.02
CA SER A 271 -0.92 -15.31 -6.43
C SER A 271 -1.43 -14.03 -7.09
N SER A 272 -0.82 -13.68 -8.21
CA SER A 272 -1.29 -12.62 -9.11
C SER A 272 -2.78 -12.77 -9.44
N GLU A 273 -3.23 -14.00 -9.77
CA GLU A 273 -4.63 -14.29 -10.08
C GLU A 273 -5.56 -14.03 -8.89
N GLN A 274 -5.16 -14.45 -7.68
CA GLN A 274 -5.95 -14.21 -6.47
C GLN A 274 -6.08 -12.71 -6.19
N ARG A 275 -4.98 -11.96 -6.24
CA ARG A 275 -4.96 -10.51 -5.98
C ARG A 275 -5.86 -9.74 -6.96
N VAL A 276 -5.74 -10.03 -8.26
CA VAL A 276 -6.59 -9.43 -9.31
C VAL A 276 -8.06 -9.77 -9.10
N ARG A 277 -8.37 -11.01 -8.75
CA ARG A 277 -9.74 -11.46 -8.47
C ARG A 277 -10.37 -10.65 -7.35
N TRP A 278 -9.69 -10.53 -6.21
CA TRP A 278 -10.24 -9.86 -5.05
C TRP A 278 -10.32 -8.34 -5.21
N PHE A 279 -9.33 -7.71 -5.84
CA PHE A 279 -9.43 -6.31 -6.24
C PHE A 279 -10.64 -6.06 -7.14
N THR A 280 -10.81 -6.88 -8.17
CA THR A 280 -11.95 -6.78 -9.10
C THR A 280 -13.29 -7.04 -8.41
N GLN A 281 -13.33 -7.96 -7.44
CA GLN A 281 -14.51 -8.23 -6.61
C GLN A 281 -14.93 -6.98 -5.83
N GLY A 282 -13.99 -6.32 -5.17
CA GLY A 282 -14.25 -5.07 -4.43
C GLY A 282 -14.75 -3.97 -5.36
N MET A 283 -14.04 -3.76 -6.48
CA MET A 283 -14.37 -2.73 -7.47
C MET A 283 -15.77 -2.91 -8.08
N ASN A 284 -16.16 -4.14 -8.39
CA ASN A 284 -17.46 -4.40 -9.00
C ASN A 284 -18.62 -4.33 -7.99
N SER A 285 -18.39 -4.72 -6.74
CA SER A 285 -19.45 -4.85 -5.75
C SER A 285 -19.61 -3.62 -4.83
N GLY A 286 -18.51 -2.92 -4.51
CA GLY A 286 -18.49 -1.89 -3.48
C GLY A 286 -18.83 -2.41 -2.07
N SER A 287 -18.80 -3.74 -1.84
CA SER A 287 -19.34 -4.38 -0.63
C SER A 287 -18.24 -4.97 0.25
N LEU A 288 -18.19 -4.53 1.52
CA LEU A 288 -17.29 -5.10 2.52
C LEU A 288 -17.62 -6.57 2.81
N GLU A 289 -18.90 -6.93 2.80
CA GLU A 289 -19.33 -8.32 3.01
C GLU A 289 -18.76 -9.26 1.94
N GLN A 290 -18.72 -8.80 0.68
CA GLN A 290 -18.15 -9.57 -0.43
C GLN A 290 -16.62 -9.62 -0.42
N CYS A 291 -15.96 -8.85 0.46
CA CYS A 291 -14.53 -8.90 0.71
C CYS A 291 -14.14 -9.88 1.84
N ASN A 292 -15.04 -10.71 2.32
CA ASN A 292 -14.73 -11.64 3.40
C ASN A 292 -13.97 -12.88 2.87
N THR A 293 -12.66 -12.75 2.73
CA THR A 293 -11.74 -13.82 2.29
C THR A 293 -11.67 -14.99 3.26
N PHE A 294 -12.04 -14.76 4.52
CA PHE A 294 -12.03 -15.80 5.57
C PHE A 294 -13.28 -16.70 5.53
N ALA A 295 -14.35 -16.28 4.85
CA ALA A 295 -15.58 -17.05 4.72
C ALA A 295 -15.58 -18.04 3.55
N VAL A 296 -14.57 -17.99 2.68
CA VAL A 296 -14.49 -18.84 1.48
C VAL A 296 -13.50 -19.99 1.67
N ALA A 297 -13.73 -21.11 0.95
CA ALA A 297 -12.77 -22.22 0.91
C ALA A 297 -11.46 -21.78 0.23
N GLY A 298 -10.30 -22.38 0.60
CA GLY A 298 -9.01 -22.07 0.01
C GLY A 298 -8.97 -22.18 -1.52
N SER A 299 -9.74 -23.10 -2.10
CA SER A 299 -9.87 -23.23 -3.56
C SER A 299 -10.70 -22.12 -4.24
N GLN A 300 -11.26 -21.20 -3.47
CA GLN A 300 -12.08 -20.09 -3.95
C GLN A 300 -11.40 -18.72 -3.73
N LEU A 301 -10.21 -18.72 -3.12
CA LEU A 301 -9.40 -17.52 -2.91
C LEU A 301 -8.89 -16.92 -4.20
#